data_3300d325f90ce6324d231e686d208d25
#
_entry.id   3300d325f90ce6324d231e686d208d25
#
_cell.length_a   1.000
_cell.length_b   1.000
_cell.length_c   1.000
_cell.angle_alpha   90.00
_cell.angle_beta   90.00
_cell.angle_gamma   90.00
#
_symmetry.space_group_name_H-M   'P 1'
#
loop_
_entity.id
_entity.type
_entity.pdbx_description
1 polymer ?
#
loop_
_entity_poly.entity_id
_entity_poly.type
_entity_poly.pdbx_seq_one_letter_code
_entity_poly.pdbx_strand_id
1 'polypeptide(L)'
;MRLISILSAALWVDFAVMALIKVVPSPIWFLPPTGALTLWYDKFGLAAVAADVLSLFLGVLLASFLFPGAMGLQLVMAAVFVQMLHDIFFYLVVIQGLPQGQNSMIDVFKSYANEGSWKILVADALMITSVVALARLSDLLFSYRMIAFQALLGMYSLIYITYTK
;
A
#
# COMPACT_ATOMS: atom_id res chain seq x y z
N MET A 1 -12.79 -5.14 12.86
CA MET A 1 -11.32 -4.91 13.03
C MET A 1 -11.08 -3.61 13.78
N ARG A 2 -10.06 -3.56 14.64
CA ARG A 2 -9.61 -2.34 15.30
C ARG A 2 -8.85 -1.45 14.32
N LEU A 3 -9.02 -0.12 14.39
CA LEU A 3 -8.29 0.82 13.51
C LEU A 3 -6.78 0.66 13.61
N ILE A 4 -6.27 0.49 14.82
CA ILE A 4 -4.84 0.29 15.06
C ILE A 4 -4.29 -1.00 14.41
N SER A 5 -5.12 -2.04 14.27
CA SER A 5 -4.72 -3.28 13.60
C SER A 5 -4.59 -3.09 12.09
N ILE A 6 -5.49 -2.30 11.49
CA ILE A 6 -5.41 -1.96 10.06
C ILE A 6 -4.15 -1.11 9.80
N LEU A 7 -3.93 -0.09 10.64
CA LEU A 7 -2.74 0.76 10.51
C LEU A 7 -1.44 -0.04 10.67
N SER A 8 -1.36 -0.87 11.72
CA SER A 8 -0.20 -1.73 11.96
C SER A 8 0.06 -2.66 10.78
N ALA A 9 -1.00 -3.29 10.25
CA ALA A 9 -0.90 -4.18 9.11
C ALA A 9 -0.44 -3.44 7.84
N ALA A 10 -0.97 -2.24 7.56
CA ALA A 10 -0.56 -1.43 6.41
C ALA A 10 0.94 -1.06 6.49
N LEU A 11 1.41 -0.65 7.67
CA LEU A 11 2.84 -0.34 7.90
C LEU A 11 3.74 -1.56 7.64
N TRP A 12 3.36 -2.75 8.10
CA TRP A 12 4.16 -3.96 7.91
C TRP A 12 4.10 -4.50 6.48
N VAL A 13 2.97 -4.35 5.79
CA VAL A 13 2.85 -4.72 4.38
C VAL A 13 3.72 -3.81 3.52
N ASP A 14 3.68 -2.51 3.74
CA ASP A 14 4.52 -1.55 3.00
C ASP A 14 6.02 -1.79 3.30
N PHE A 15 6.38 -2.02 4.57
CA PHE A 15 7.74 -2.43 4.94
C PHE A 15 8.20 -3.69 4.19
N ALA A 16 7.35 -4.70 4.09
CA ALA A 16 7.68 -5.94 3.37
C ALA A 16 7.90 -5.69 1.87
N VAL A 17 7.07 -4.86 1.25
CA VAL A 17 7.22 -4.48 -0.16
C VAL A 17 8.52 -3.71 -0.38
N MET A 18 8.83 -2.72 0.47
CA MET A 18 10.10 -1.99 0.38
C MET A 18 11.31 -2.90 0.59
N ALA A 19 11.23 -3.82 1.56
CA ALA A 19 12.30 -4.80 1.79
C ALA A 19 12.52 -5.69 0.56
N LEU A 20 11.44 -6.14 -0.08
CA LEU A 20 11.51 -6.92 -1.31
C LEU A 20 12.18 -6.12 -2.45
N ILE A 21 11.77 -4.86 -2.64
CA ILE A 21 12.33 -3.99 -3.69
C ILE A 21 13.83 -3.76 -3.49
N LYS A 22 14.27 -3.57 -2.23
CA LYS A 22 15.67 -3.23 -1.92
C LYS A 22 16.60 -4.44 -1.81
N VAL A 23 16.08 -5.61 -1.42
CA VAL A 23 16.89 -6.80 -1.14
C VAL A 23 16.90 -7.79 -2.31
N VAL A 24 15.83 -7.84 -3.10
CA VAL A 24 15.72 -8.80 -4.21
C VAL A 24 16.19 -8.17 -5.52
N PRO A 25 17.31 -8.66 -6.09
CA PRO A 25 17.94 -8.03 -7.27
C PRO A 25 17.15 -8.18 -8.58
N SER A 26 16.18 -9.06 -8.60
CA SER A 26 15.40 -9.36 -9.82
C SER A 26 13.94 -8.98 -9.63
N PRO A 27 13.27 -8.46 -10.68
CA PRO A 27 11.87 -8.12 -10.59
C PRO A 27 11.06 -9.36 -10.28
N ILE A 28 10.36 -9.34 -9.15
CA ILE A 28 9.34 -10.34 -8.86
C ILE A 28 8.23 -10.15 -9.90
N TRP A 29 7.70 -11.24 -10.44
CA TRP A 29 6.77 -11.21 -11.58
C TRP A 29 5.59 -10.22 -11.44
N PHE A 30 5.08 -10.03 -10.22
CA PHE A 30 3.95 -9.12 -9.94
C PHE A 30 4.39 -7.71 -9.47
N LEU A 31 5.68 -7.49 -9.21
CA LEU A 31 6.21 -6.14 -9.01
C LEU A 31 6.66 -5.61 -10.37
N PRO A 32 6.20 -4.41 -10.77
CA PRO A 32 6.66 -3.81 -12.01
C PRO A 32 8.19 -3.56 -11.97
N PRO A 33 8.82 -3.52 -13.16
CA PRO A 33 10.25 -3.22 -13.25
C PRO A 33 10.59 -1.92 -12.51
N THR A 34 11.69 -1.93 -11.83
CA THR A 34 12.05 -1.10 -10.68
C THR A 34 12.32 0.39 -10.92
N GLY A 35 12.30 0.90 -12.15
CA GLY A 35 12.73 2.29 -12.43
C GLY A 35 11.88 3.33 -11.70
N ALA A 36 10.61 3.43 -12.02
CA ALA A 36 9.72 4.45 -11.45
C ALA A 36 9.37 4.16 -9.98
N LEU A 37 9.27 2.89 -9.57
CA LEU A 37 8.98 2.51 -8.19
C LEU A 37 10.17 2.82 -7.27
N THR A 38 11.39 2.56 -7.70
CA THR A 38 12.60 2.96 -6.97
C THR A 38 12.68 4.49 -6.87
N LEU A 39 12.41 5.20 -7.99
CA LEU A 39 12.39 6.65 -8.02
C LEU A 39 11.32 7.24 -7.07
N TRP A 40 10.17 6.58 -6.91
CA TRP A 40 9.11 6.98 -5.99
C TRP A 40 9.64 7.09 -4.56
N TYR A 41 10.26 6.03 -4.04
CA TYR A 41 10.80 6.04 -2.69
C TYR A 41 12.06 6.89 -2.54
N ASP A 42 12.97 6.87 -3.50
CA ASP A 42 14.22 7.64 -3.43
C ASP A 42 13.99 9.16 -3.49
N LYS A 43 13.00 9.60 -4.28
CA LYS A 43 12.69 11.01 -4.46
C LYS A 43 11.81 11.57 -3.35
N PHE A 44 10.82 10.81 -2.89
CA PHE A 44 9.80 11.31 -1.96
C PHE A 44 9.95 10.75 -0.54
N GLY A 45 10.75 9.74 -0.32
CA GLY A 45 11.09 9.21 0.99
C GLY A 45 9.84 8.90 1.84
N LEU A 46 9.78 9.45 3.05
CA LEU A 46 8.65 9.23 3.96
C LEU A 46 7.30 9.75 3.44
N ALA A 47 7.28 10.69 2.50
CA ALA A 47 6.03 11.12 1.88
C ALA A 47 5.45 10.02 0.97
N ALA A 48 6.31 9.27 0.27
CA ALA A 48 5.92 8.10 -0.49
C ALA A 48 5.33 7.02 0.43
N VAL A 49 6.07 6.64 1.48
CA VAL A 49 5.62 5.68 2.50
C VAL A 49 4.27 6.08 3.10
N ALA A 50 4.12 7.36 3.45
CA ALA A 50 2.86 7.86 4.03
C ALA A 50 1.70 7.76 3.03
N ALA A 51 1.93 8.04 1.75
CA ALA A 51 0.92 7.91 0.70
C ALA A 51 0.47 6.45 0.53
N ASP A 52 1.41 5.51 0.47
CA ASP A 52 1.14 4.09 0.28
C ASP A 52 0.42 3.48 1.50
N VAL A 53 0.93 3.74 2.71
CA VAL A 53 0.30 3.28 3.96
C VAL A 53 -1.11 3.85 4.13
N LEU A 54 -1.31 5.15 3.84
CA LEU A 54 -2.62 5.79 3.94
C LEU A 54 -3.61 5.26 2.89
N SER A 55 -3.16 5.01 1.67
CA SER A 55 -3.99 4.40 0.62
C SER A 55 -4.53 3.04 1.06
N LEU A 56 -3.66 2.14 1.53
CA LEU A 56 -4.05 0.84 2.05
C LEU A 56 -4.98 0.93 3.26
N PHE A 57 -4.64 1.81 4.22
CA PHE A 57 -5.45 2.01 5.43
C PHE A 57 -6.86 2.52 5.09
N LEU A 58 -6.94 3.58 4.28
CA LEU A 58 -8.21 4.16 3.86
C LEU A 58 -9.03 3.23 2.97
N GLY A 59 -8.38 2.44 2.11
CA GLY A 59 -9.03 1.43 1.28
C GLY A 59 -9.77 0.38 2.12
N VAL A 60 -9.13 -0.16 3.16
CA VAL A 60 -9.78 -1.11 4.07
C VAL A 60 -10.89 -0.45 4.90
N LEU A 61 -10.69 0.79 5.36
CA LEU A 61 -11.73 1.55 6.07
C LEU A 61 -12.95 1.79 5.20
N LEU A 62 -12.75 2.25 3.97
CA LEU A 62 -13.82 2.52 3.02
C LEU A 62 -14.57 1.24 2.67
N ALA A 63 -13.88 0.12 2.46
CA ALA A 63 -14.50 -1.18 2.25
C ALA A 63 -15.37 -1.59 3.45
N SER A 64 -14.87 -1.40 4.67
CA SER A 64 -15.62 -1.72 5.89
C SER A 64 -16.85 -0.81 6.07
N PHE A 65 -16.77 0.43 5.60
CA PHE A 65 -17.89 1.39 5.64
C PHE A 65 -18.94 1.08 4.58
N LEU A 66 -18.54 0.79 3.35
CA LEU A 66 -19.45 0.51 2.24
C LEU A 66 -20.13 -0.86 2.33
N PHE A 67 -19.45 -1.83 2.96
CA PHE A 67 -19.94 -3.19 3.12
C PHE A 67 -20.03 -3.57 4.61
N PRO A 68 -20.95 -2.95 5.37
CA PRO A 68 -21.08 -3.20 6.80
C PRO A 68 -21.48 -4.66 7.03
N GLY A 69 -20.76 -5.33 7.93
CA GLY A 69 -20.98 -6.75 8.22
C GLY A 69 -20.17 -7.72 7.35
N ALA A 70 -19.47 -7.28 6.34
CA ALA A 70 -18.55 -8.12 5.59
C ALA A 70 -17.42 -8.64 6.50
N MET A 71 -17.21 -9.96 6.50
CA MET A 71 -16.18 -10.62 7.30
C MET A 71 -15.42 -11.67 6.48
N GLY A 72 -14.23 -12.03 6.93
CA GLY A 72 -13.45 -13.06 6.28
C GLY A 72 -13.16 -12.73 4.82
N LEU A 73 -13.43 -13.67 3.95
CA LEU A 73 -13.24 -13.54 2.51
C LEU A 73 -14.09 -12.41 1.90
N GLN A 74 -15.30 -12.17 2.42
CA GLN A 74 -16.16 -11.09 1.94
C GLN A 74 -15.51 -9.72 2.12
N LEU A 75 -14.86 -9.49 3.26
CA LEU A 75 -14.15 -8.22 3.50
C LEU A 75 -12.90 -8.09 2.60
N VAL A 76 -12.18 -9.20 2.37
CA VAL A 76 -11.07 -9.20 1.41
C VAL A 76 -11.55 -8.82 0.01
N MET A 77 -12.63 -9.46 -0.46
CA MET A 77 -13.20 -9.14 -1.79
C MET A 77 -13.69 -7.69 -1.87
N ALA A 78 -14.34 -7.19 -0.82
CA ALA A 78 -14.78 -5.80 -0.75
C ALA A 78 -13.58 -4.82 -0.78
N ALA A 79 -12.52 -5.11 -0.02
CA ALA A 79 -11.33 -4.27 0.03
C ALA A 79 -10.58 -4.27 -1.31
N VAL A 80 -10.42 -5.43 -1.95
CA VAL A 80 -9.83 -5.54 -3.29
C VAL A 80 -10.67 -4.78 -4.32
N PHE A 81 -11.99 -4.91 -4.27
CA PHE A 81 -12.90 -4.18 -5.17
C PHE A 81 -12.75 -2.66 -5.00
N VAL A 82 -12.75 -2.17 -3.76
CA VAL A 82 -12.57 -0.74 -3.46
C VAL A 82 -11.20 -0.26 -3.94
N GLN A 83 -10.14 -1.03 -3.70
CA GLN A 83 -8.79 -0.68 -4.17
C GLN A 83 -8.73 -0.58 -5.69
N MET A 84 -9.27 -1.56 -6.41
CA MET A 84 -9.28 -1.54 -7.87
C MET A 84 -10.06 -0.33 -8.43
N LEU A 85 -11.20 0.02 -7.84
CA LEU A 85 -11.94 1.22 -8.21
C LEU A 85 -11.14 2.49 -7.94
N HIS A 86 -10.48 2.58 -6.78
CA HIS A 86 -9.60 3.69 -6.44
C HIS A 86 -8.48 3.85 -7.49
N ASP A 87 -7.79 2.77 -7.83
CA ASP A 87 -6.63 2.81 -8.74
C ASP A 87 -7.04 3.21 -10.16
N ILE A 88 -8.17 2.65 -10.65
CA ILE A 88 -8.73 3.03 -11.95
C ILE A 88 -9.16 4.49 -11.95
N PHE A 89 -9.87 4.94 -10.91
CA PHE A 89 -10.31 6.33 -10.79
C PHE A 89 -9.11 7.28 -10.69
N PHE A 90 -8.13 6.95 -9.85
CA PHE A 90 -6.91 7.75 -9.69
C PHE A 90 -6.14 7.86 -11.00
N TYR A 91 -6.01 6.75 -11.73
CA TYR A 91 -5.38 6.75 -13.05
C TYR A 91 -6.09 7.64 -14.04
N LEU A 92 -7.41 7.47 -14.20
CA LEU A 92 -8.18 8.18 -15.22
C LEU A 92 -8.37 9.66 -14.90
N VAL A 93 -8.60 10.01 -13.63
CA VAL A 93 -8.96 11.37 -13.22
C VAL A 93 -7.74 12.18 -12.80
N VAL A 94 -6.86 11.59 -12.00
CA VAL A 94 -5.72 12.32 -11.41
C VAL A 94 -4.47 12.21 -12.30
N ILE A 95 -4.06 10.98 -12.63
CA ILE A 95 -2.81 10.76 -13.39
C ILE A 95 -2.96 11.28 -14.82
N GLN A 96 -4.07 10.97 -15.49
CA GLN A 96 -4.32 11.42 -16.87
C GLN A 96 -4.75 12.90 -16.91
N GLY A 97 -5.48 13.37 -15.90
CA GLY A 97 -6.04 14.73 -15.87
C GLY A 97 -5.02 15.84 -15.62
N LEU A 98 -3.91 15.55 -14.94
CA LEU A 98 -2.90 16.57 -14.64
C LEU A 98 -1.83 16.63 -15.74
N PRO A 99 -1.52 17.82 -16.32
CA PRO A 99 -0.41 17.98 -17.24
C PRO A 99 0.93 17.65 -16.60
N GLN A 100 1.87 17.14 -17.42
CA GLN A 100 3.23 16.86 -16.99
C GLN A 100 3.93 18.15 -16.48
N GLY A 101 4.67 18.02 -15.37
CA GLY A 101 5.41 19.12 -14.76
C GLY A 101 4.63 19.93 -13.72
N GLN A 102 3.32 19.72 -13.57
CA GLN A 102 2.53 20.41 -12.55
C GLN A 102 2.66 19.78 -11.15
N ASN A 103 2.86 18.47 -11.09
CA ASN A 103 3.01 17.76 -9.82
C ASN A 103 4.04 16.64 -9.97
N SER A 104 5.17 16.80 -9.30
CA SER A 104 6.29 15.86 -9.41
C SER A 104 5.98 14.44 -8.91
N MET A 105 5.02 14.27 -7.99
CA MET A 105 4.53 12.95 -7.57
C MET A 105 3.73 12.29 -8.68
N ILE A 106 2.80 13.03 -9.28
CA ILE A 106 1.98 12.53 -10.39
C ILE A 106 2.85 12.22 -11.62
N ASP A 107 3.89 12.99 -11.87
CA ASP A 107 4.84 12.71 -12.96
C ASP A 107 5.54 11.36 -12.78
N VAL A 108 5.92 11.00 -11.54
CA VAL A 108 6.46 9.67 -11.24
C VAL A 108 5.39 8.59 -11.38
N PHE A 109 4.16 8.84 -10.95
CA PHE A 109 3.05 7.89 -11.16
C PHE A 109 2.73 7.66 -12.63
N LYS A 110 2.88 8.65 -13.50
CA LYS A 110 2.76 8.47 -14.96
C LYS A 110 3.80 7.48 -15.49
N SER A 111 5.06 7.63 -15.07
CA SER A 111 6.12 6.71 -15.44
C SER A 111 5.84 5.31 -14.88
N TYR A 112 5.43 5.22 -13.62
CA TYR A 112 5.08 3.97 -12.95
C TYR A 112 3.92 3.23 -13.65
N ALA A 113 2.87 3.95 -14.03
CA ALA A 113 1.73 3.39 -14.76
C ALA A 113 2.13 2.85 -16.14
N ASN A 114 3.03 3.56 -16.83
CA ASN A 114 3.55 3.11 -18.13
C ASN A 114 4.44 1.85 -18.02
N GLU A 115 5.26 1.77 -16.96
CA GLU A 115 6.15 0.62 -16.73
C GLU A 115 5.37 -0.59 -16.19
N GLY A 116 4.50 -0.37 -15.22
CA GLY A 116 3.82 -1.43 -14.47
C GLY A 116 2.56 -1.97 -15.13
N SER A 117 1.81 -1.11 -15.82
CA SER A 117 0.53 -1.48 -16.47
C SER A 117 -0.41 -2.22 -15.50
N TRP A 118 -1.08 -3.30 -15.95
CA TRP A 118 -2.00 -4.10 -15.13
C TRP A 118 -1.36 -4.80 -13.91
N LYS A 119 -0.04 -4.96 -13.90
CA LYS A 119 0.69 -5.58 -12.77
C LYS A 119 0.56 -4.77 -11.48
N ILE A 120 0.38 -3.45 -11.60
CA ILE A 120 0.13 -2.57 -10.46
C ILE A 120 -1.15 -2.99 -9.75
N LEU A 121 -2.25 -3.21 -10.48
CA LEU A 121 -3.52 -3.65 -9.92
C LEU A 121 -3.40 -4.99 -9.17
N VAL A 122 -2.58 -5.91 -9.68
CA VAL A 122 -2.31 -7.19 -9.01
C VAL A 122 -1.50 -6.99 -7.73
N ALA A 123 -0.46 -6.16 -7.78
CA ALA A 123 0.36 -5.85 -6.61
C ALA A 123 -0.49 -5.20 -5.50
N ASP A 124 -1.30 -4.20 -5.84
CA ASP A 124 -2.16 -3.50 -4.90
C ASP A 124 -3.26 -4.41 -4.32
N ALA A 125 -3.84 -5.30 -5.15
CA ALA A 125 -4.77 -6.33 -4.67
C ALA A 125 -4.12 -7.30 -3.68
N LEU A 126 -2.87 -7.70 -3.90
CA LEU A 126 -2.11 -8.53 -2.97
C LEU A 126 -1.77 -7.78 -1.69
N MET A 127 -1.37 -6.51 -1.79
CA MET A 127 -1.07 -5.67 -0.64
C MET A 127 -2.31 -5.49 0.25
N ILE A 128 -3.45 -5.08 -0.31
CA ILE A 128 -4.66 -4.86 0.49
C ILE A 128 -5.22 -6.15 1.08
N THR A 129 -5.11 -7.28 0.36
CA THR A 129 -5.44 -8.61 0.88
C THR A 129 -4.58 -8.94 2.10
N SER A 130 -3.27 -8.68 2.01
CA SER A 130 -2.33 -8.90 3.11
C SER A 130 -2.63 -8.02 4.31
N VAL A 131 -3.02 -6.75 4.08
CA VAL A 131 -3.44 -5.84 5.17
C VAL A 131 -4.65 -6.39 5.90
N VAL A 132 -5.70 -6.82 5.19
CA VAL A 132 -6.91 -7.39 5.81
C VAL A 132 -6.58 -8.66 6.59
N ALA A 133 -5.76 -9.55 6.02
CA ALA A 133 -5.36 -10.80 6.66
C ALA A 133 -4.55 -10.56 7.95
N LEU A 134 -3.50 -9.71 7.87
CA LEU A 134 -2.66 -9.38 9.01
C LEU A 134 -3.41 -8.62 10.10
N ALA A 135 -4.28 -7.67 9.73
CA ALA A 135 -5.08 -6.93 10.69
C ALA A 135 -6.01 -7.86 11.48
N ARG A 136 -6.65 -8.82 10.81
CA ARG A 136 -7.48 -9.83 11.46
C ARG A 136 -6.68 -10.76 12.35
N LEU A 137 -5.56 -11.25 11.86
CA LEU A 137 -4.67 -12.10 12.65
C LEU A 137 -4.18 -11.37 13.91
N SER A 138 -3.82 -10.10 13.77
CA SER A 138 -3.41 -9.27 14.90
C SER A 138 -4.55 -9.09 15.91
N ASP A 139 -5.79 -8.88 15.44
CA ASP A 139 -6.96 -8.78 16.32
C ASP A 139 -7.24 -10.05 17.10
N LEU A 140 -6.95 -11.22 16.53
CA LEU A 140 -7.15 -12.53 17.17
C LEU A 140 -6.05 -12.88 18.17
N LEU A 141 -4.80 -12.53 17.86
CA LEU A 141 -3.64 -13.02 18.61
C LEU A 141 -3.11 -12.02 19.65
N PHE A 142 -3.34 -10.71 19.45
CA PHE A 142 -2.65 -9.69 20.23
C PHE A 142 -3.60 -8.72 20.95
N SER A 143 -3.12 -8.27 22.13
CA SER A 143 -3.80 -7.18 22.84
C SER A 143 -3.63 -5.84 22.12
N TYR A 144 -4.49 -4.87 22.43
CA TYR A 144 -4.41 -3.52 21.86
C TYR A 144 -3.00 -2.90 22.05
N ARG A 145 -2.40 -3.06 23.23
CA ARG A 145 -1.07 -2.51 23.53
C ARG A 145 0.01 -3.12 22.67
N MET A 146 -0.05 -4.44 22.42
CA MET A 146 0.90 -5.14 21.56
C MET A 146 0.76 -4.68 20.10
N ILE A 147 -0.45 -4.48 19.61
CA ILE A 147 -0.67 -3.98 18.24
C ILE A 147 -0.19 -2.53 18.10
N ALA A 148 -0.44 -1.69 19.10
CA ALA A 148 0.09 -0.32 19.11
C ALA A 148 1.63 -0.32 19.08
N PHE A 149 2.26 -1.20 19.85
CA PHE A 149 3.70 -1.37 19.80
C PHE A 149 4.20 -1.85 18.43
N GLN A 150 3.51 -2.83 17.81
CA GLN A 150 3.83 -3.29 16.44
C GLN A 150 3.69 -2.16 15.42
N ALA A 151 2.68 -1.28 15.53
CA ALA A 151 2.51 -0.13 14.65
C ALA A 151 3.69 0.86 14.79
N LEU A 152 4.10 1.17 16.02
CA LEU A 152 5.27 2.03 16.27
C LEU A 152 6.56 1.40 15.74
N LEU A 153 6.74 0.09 15.93
CA LEU A 153 7.88 -0.64 15.42
C LEU A 153 7.90 -0.67 13.88
N GLY A 154 6.74 -0.87 13.25
CA GLY A 154 6.60 -0.81 11.79
C GLY A 154 6.98 0.56 11.24
N MET A 155 6.47 1.64 11.85
CA MET A 155 6.84 3.01 11.48
C MET A 155 8.35 3.26 11.64
N TYR A 156 8.91 2.85 12.77
CA TYR A 156 10.35 2.94 13.04
C TYR A 156 11.16 2.21 11.96
N SER A 157 10.77 0.98 11.62
CA SER A 157 11.45 0.16 10.62
C SER A 157 11.36 0.78 9.22
N LEU A 158 10.20 1.34 8.86
CA LEU A 158 9.99 2.05 7.59
C LEU A 158 10.90 3.26 7.44
N ILE A 159 11.13 4.04 8.52
CA ILE A 159 12.06 5.16 8.49
C ILE A 159 13.45 4.70 8.04
N TYR A 160 13.95 3.61 8.62
CA TYR A 160 15.30 3.14 8.28
C TYR A 160 15.38 2.54 6.88
N ILE A 161 14.44 1.66 6.52
CA ILE A 161 14.49 1.01 5.20
C ILE A 161 14.32 2.01 4.06
N THR A 162 13.53 3.06 4.25
CA THR A 162 13.32 4.12 3.25
C THR A 162 14.65 4.76 2.84
N TYR A 163 15.54 5.00 3.78
CA TYR A 163 16.83 5.65 3.54
C TYR A 163 18.02 4.68 3.41
N THR A 164 17.77 3.37 3.41
CA THR A 164 18.79 2.36 3.09
C THR A 164 19.03 2.38 1.57
N LYS A 165 20.30 2.47 1.17
CA LYS A 165 20.75 2.41 -0.24
C LYS A 165 21.16 1.01 -0.63
#